data_0f01c46305c056dbc48ff34fa0621e99
#
_entry.id   0f01c46305c056dbc48ff34fa0621e99
#
_cell.length_a   1.000
_cell.length_b   1.000
_cell.length_c   1.000
_cell.angle_alpha   90.00
_cell.angle_beta   90.00
_cell.angle_gamma   90.00
#
_symmetry.space_group_name_H-M   'P 1'
#
loop_
_entity.id
_entity.type
_entity.pdbx_description
1 polymer ?
#
loop_
_entity_poly.entity_id
_entity_poly.type
_entity_poly.pdbx_seq_one_letter_code
_entity_poly.pdbx_strand_id
1 'polypeptide(L)'
;DTKKQVEHTEREHELVKLDAVAITGNTTMISILLGYDISDMGEAPFPTTLHGSVIVPGQELFTKEQMAVVEEEYPEIIEEDCNVFLSGCSSAFLGGDVIAGVMHIEKSRNTEVPERYMFLDLGTNGEMVLKDGERYLATSTACGPAFEGCARKQHAYGNSLLEAIALGRRLEKIHANGTLAEE
;
A
#
# COMPACT_ATOMS: atom_id res chain seq x y z
N ASP A 1 43.14 4.82 -1.61
CA ASP A 1 41.95 4.09 -2.00
C ASP A 1 40.65 4.93 -1.93
N THR A 2 40.71 6.12 -1.38
CA THR A 2 39.60 7.07 -1.29
C THR A 2 39.34 7.83 -2.60
N LYS A 3 40.32 7.86 -3.53
CA LYS A 3 40.13 8.51 -4.85
C LYS A 3 39.33 7.68 -5.84
N LYS A 4 39.24 6.36 -5.68
CA LYS A 4 38.44 5.50 -6.56
C LYS A 4 36.93 5.46 -6.22
N GLN A 5 36.55 5.94 -5.03
CA GLN A 5 35.15 6.02 -4.63
C GLN A 5 34.46 7.33 -5.07
N VAL A 6 35.23 8.36 -5.41
CA VAL A 6 34.68 9.66 -5.83
C VAL A 6 34.43 9.71 -7.35
N GLU A 7 35.13 8.90 -8.15
CA GLU A 7 34.91 8.83 -9.60
C GLU A 7 33.67 8.05 -10.04
N HIS A 8 32.89 7.48 -9.10
CA HIS A 8 31.66 6.76 -9.41
C HIS A 8 30.40 7.59 -9.21
N THR A 9 30.52 8.86 -8.81
CA THR A 9 29.37 9.74 -8.50
C THR A 9 29.12 10.84 -9.53
N GLU A 10 29.93 10.92 -10.57
CA GLU A 10 29.68 11.82 -11.73
C GLU A 10 29.21 11.01 -12.94
N ARG A 11 28.24 10.13 -12.77
CA ARG A 11 27.31 9.88 -13.89
C ARG A 11 26.40 11.07 -13.88
N GLU A 12 26.47 11.88 -14.95
CA GLU A 12 25.38 12.76 -15.34
C GLU A 12 24.11 11.94 -15.22
N HIS A 13 23.32 12.21 -14.19
CA HIS A 13 21.97 11.65 -14.11
C HIS A 13 21.22 12.35 -15.24
N GLU A 14 21.15 11.69 -16.38
CA GLU A 14 20.20 12.05 -17.40
C GLU A 14 18.83 12.07 -16.70
N LEU A 15 18.26 13.25 -16.54
CA LEU A 15 16.99 13.43 -15.86
C LEU A 15 15.96 12.58 -16.61
N VAL A 16 15.49 11.53 -15.97
CA VAL A 16 14.46 10.67 -16.55
C VAL A 16 13.14 11.44 -16.45
N LYS A 17 12.62 11.86 -17.57
CA LYS A 17 11.29 12.45 -17.66
C LYS A 17 10.23 11.38 -17.49
N LEU A 18 9.17 11.72 -16.77
CA LEU A 18 8.05 10.81 -16.52
C LEU A 18 6.91 11.10 -17.50
N ASP A 19 6.64 10.16 -18.37
CA ASP A 19 5.50 10.21 -19.29
C ASP A 19 4.18 9.91 -18.57
N ALA A 20 4.23 9.08 -17.53
CA ALA A 20 3.07 8.69 -16.74
C ALA A 20 3.44 8.27 -15.33
N VAL A 21 2.52 8.45 -14.40
CA VAL A 21 2.60 7.97 -13.02
C VAL A 21 1.38 7.10 -12.73
N ALA A 22 1.59 5.97 -12.06
CA ALA A 22 0.50 5.12 -11.57
C ALA A 22 0.53 5.05 -10.05
N ILE A 23 -0.57 5.40 -9.42
CA ILE A 23 -0.71 5.40 -7.96
C ILE A 23 -1.83 4.43 -7.57
N THR A 24 -1.53 3.52 -6.69
CA THR A 24 -2.52 2.65 -6.05
C THR A 24 -2.42 2.78 -4.53
N GLY A 25 -3.55 2.65 -3.87
CA GLY A 25 -3.63 2.77 -2.42
C GLY A 25 -5.03 2.42 -1.94
N ASN A 26 -5.23 2.48 -0.62
CA ASN A 26 -6.56 2.28 -0.07
C ASN A 26 -7.51 3.43 -0.45
N THR A 27 -8.81 3.20 -0.30
CA THR A 27 -9.85 4.14 -0.73
C THR A 27 -9.68 5.53 -0.11
N THR A 28 -9.37 5.59 1.18
CA THR A 28 -9.19 6.86 1.91
C THR A 28 -7.99 7.64 1.37
N MET A 29 -6.85 6.98 1.14
CA MET A 29 -5.64 7.63 0.61
C MET A 29 -5.89 8.25 -0.76
N ILE A 30 -6.49 7.49 -1.68
CA ILE A 30 -6.78 7.99 -3.04
C ILE A 30 -7.83 9.09 -3.00
N SER A 31 -8.86 8.97 -2.14
CA SER A 31 -9.88 10.01 -1.98
C SER A 31 -9.28 11.33 -1.48
N ILE A 32 -8.40 11.28 -0.49
CA ILE A 32 -7.69 12.46 0.03
C ILE A 32 -6.80 13.08 -1.06
N LEU A 33 -6.07 12.25 -1.80
CA LEU A 33 -5.21 12.72 -2.89
C LEU A 33 -6.00 13.45 -3.98
N LEU A 34 -7.23 13.00 -4.25
CA LEU A 34 -8.15 13.64 -5.20
C LEU A 34 -8.93 14.82 -4.60
N GLY A 35 -8.75 15.13 -3.33
CA GLY A 35 -9.48 16.20 -2.64
C GLY A 35 -10.96 15.88 -2.40
N TYR A 36 -11.34 14.60 -2.40
CA TYR A 36 -12.71 14.20 -2.11
C TYR A 36 -13.01 14.29 -0.62
N ASP A 37 -14.24 14.66 -0.29
CA ASP A 37 -14.73 14.62 1.09
C ASP A 37 -14.86 13.17 1.55
N ILE A 38 -14.22 12.86 2.68
CA ILE A 38 -14.20 11.54 3.29
C ILE A 38 -14.99 11.48 4.62
N SER A 39 -15.66 12.56 5.00
CA SER A 39 -16.34 12.70 6.31
C SER A 39 -17.30 11.54 6.57
N ASP A 40 -18.07 11.16 5.58
CA ASP A 40 -19.11 10.14 5.70
C ASP A 40 -18.55 8.70 5.61
N MET A 41 -17.29 8.54 5.20
CA MET A 41 -16.69 7.20 5.05
C MET A 41 -16.52 6.45 6.38
N GLY A 42 -16.55 7.16 7.52
CA GLY A 42 -16.47 6.60 8.86
C GLY A 42 -17.81 6.13 9.44
N GLU A 43 -18.94 6.44 8.80
CA GLU A 43 -20.28 6.17 9.29
C GLU A 43 -21.06 5.23 8.35
N ALA A 44 -21.81 4.30 8.94
CA ALA A 44 -22.62 3.38 8.14
C ALA A 44 -23.67 4.15 7.31
N PRO A 45 -23.87 3.85 6.04
CA PRO A 45 -23.43 2.67 5.27
C PRO A 45 -22.01 2.76 4.65
N PHE A 46 -21.15 3.64 5.12
CA PHE A 46 -19.77 3.82 4.65
C PHE A 46 -19.69 4.17 3.16
N PRO A 47 -20.33 5.27 2.72
CA PRO A 47 -20.33 5.67 1.33
C PRO A 47 -18.91 6.08 0.89
N THR A 48 -18.64 5.98 -0.41
CA THR A 48 -17.43 6.53 -1.02
C THR A 48 -17.80 7.22 -2.32
N THR A 49 -17.16 8.35 -2.58
CA THR A 49 -17.27 9.07 -3.86
C THR A 49 -16.35 8.45 -4.92
N LEU A 50 -15.26 7.83 -4.48
CA LEU A 50 -14.32 7.16 -5.37
C LEU A 50 -14.94 5.84 -5.85
N HIS A 51 -15.12 5.76 -7.18
CA HIS A 51 -15.53 4.54 -7.86
C HIS A 51 -14.62 4.35 -9.06
N GLY A 52 -14.25 3.31 -9.56
CA GLY A 52 -13.44 3.14 -10.76
C GLY A 52 -12.11 3.91 -10.73
N SER A 53 -11.30 3.68 -11.73
CA SER A 53 -10.02 4.36 -11.88
C SER A 53 -10.22 5.79 -12.39
N VAL A 54 -9.35 6.69 -11.93
CA VAL A 54 -9.36 8.11 -12.35
C VAL A 54 -8.03 8.41 -13.03
N ILE A 55 -8.08 9.21 -14.08
CA ILE A 55 -6.89 9.73 -14.75
C ILE A 55 -6.95 11.24 -14.64
N VAL A 56 -5.91 11.83 -14.09
CA VAL A 56 -5.77 13.28 -13.96
C VAL A 56 -4.45 13.75 -14.55
N PRO A 57 -4.40 14.94 -15.16
CA PRO A 57 -3.13 15.55 -15.52
C PRO A 57 -2.27 15.77 -14.27
N GLY A 58 -0.97 15.51 -14.37
CA GLY A 58 -0.07 15.64 -13.23
C GLY A 58 -0.11 17.03 -12.59
N GLN A 59 -0.27 18.07 -13.39
CA GLN A 59 -0.37 19.46 -12.94
C GLN A 59 -1.64 19.76 -12.12
N GLU A 60 -2.70 18.96 -12.26
CA GLU A 60 -3.93 19.12 -11.47
C GLU A 60 -3.86 18.40 -10.11
N LEU A 61 -3.00 17.40 -10.01
CA LEU A 61 -2.90 16.58 -8.79
C LEU A 61 -2.08 17.27 -7.70
N PHE A 62 -1.08 18.06 -8.09
CA PHE A 62 -0.16 18.70 -7.16
C PHE A 62 -0.43 20.19 -7.08
N THR A 63 -0.31 20.77 -5.88
CA THR A 63 -0.39 22.22 -5.73
C THR A 63 0.80 22.89 -6.41
N LYS A 64 0.66 24.20 -6.73
CA LYS A 64 1.76 24.98 -7.31
C LYS A 64 3.01 24.98 -6.41
N GLU A 65 2.81 25.00 -5.10
CA GLU A 65 3.88 24.94 -4.10
C GLU A 65 4.58 23.60 -4.12
N GLN A 66 3.83 22.49 -4.22
CA GLN A 66 4.40 21.13 -4.33
C GLN A 66 5.16 20.98 -5.65
N MET A 67 4.59 21.47 -6.76
CA MET A 67 5.27 21.46 -8.06
C MET A 67 6.55 22.28 -8.03
N ALA A 68 6.55 23.46 -7.41
CA ALA A 68 7.74 24.29 -7.31
C ALA A 68 8.89 23.59 -6.56
N VAL A 69 8.59 22.83 -5.48
CA VAL A 69 9.62 22.05 -4.78
C VAL A 69 10.17 20.93 -5.66
N VAL A 70 9.33 20.24 -6.40
CA VAL A 70 9.76 19.18 -7.32
C VAL A 70 10.61 19.77 -8.46
N GLU A 71 10.20 20.91 -9.04
CA GLU A 71 10.92 21.58 -10.11
C GLU A 71 12.28 22.15 -9.66
N GLU A 72 12.39 22.60 -8.39
CA GLU A 72 13.66 23.07 -7.83
C GLU A 72 14.68 21.94 -7.69
N GLU A 73 14.22 20.77 -7.22
CA GLU A 73 15.11 19.63 -6.94
C GLU A 73 15.28 18.73 -8.18
N TYR A 74 14.25 18.62 -9.01
CA TYR A 74 14.20 17.78 -10.21
C TYR A 74 13.52 18.53 -11.36
N PRO A 75 14.21 19.51 -11.99
CA PRO A 75 13.62 20.29 -13.08
C PRO A 75 13.20 19.40 -14.24
N GLU A 76 12.00 19.64 -14.75
CA GLU A 76 11.41 18.94 -15.90
C GLU A 76 11.17 17.42 -15.71
N ILE A 77 11.12 16.93 -14.49
CA ILE A 77 10.87 15.49 -14.25
C ILE A 77 9.46 15.06 -14.64
N ILE A 78 8.48 15.96 -14.52
CA ILE A 78 7.10 15.73 -14.91
C ILE A 78 6.83 16.49 -16.20
N GLU A 79 6.56 15.77 -17.28
CA GLU A 79 6.15 16.38 -18.53
C GLU A 79 4.79 17.08 -18.38
N GLU A 80 4.54 18.15 -19.17
CA GLU A 80 3.26 18.88 -19.13
C GLU A 80 2.06 17.98 -19.41
N ASP A 81 2.23 16.94 -20.20
CA ASP A 81 1.22 15.96 -20.58
C ASP A 81 1.28 14.65 -19.77
N CYS A 82 2.13 14.62 -18.72
CA CYS A 82 2.20 13.49 -17.82
C CYS A 82 0.84 13.20 -17.19
N ASN A 83 0.33 11.99 -17.41
CA ASN A 83 -0.91 11.55 -16.84
C ASN A 83 -0.68 10.73 -15.56
N VAL A 84 -1.48 11.02 -14.53
CA VAL A 84 -1.49 10.25 -13.29
C VAL A 84 -2.71 9.33 -13.28
N PHE A 85 -2.45 8.04 -13.27
CA PHE A 85 -3.45 6.99 -13.18
C PHE A 85 -3.65 6.63 -11.72
N LEU A 86 -4.85 6.84 -11.21
CA LEU A 86 -5.23 6.54 -9.84
C LEU A 86 -6.15 5.33 -9.84
N SER A 87 -5.82 4.32 -9.04
CA SER A 87 -6.67 3.15 -8.92
C SER A 87 -8.01 3.52 -8.29
N GLY A 88 -9.08 2.90 -8.79
CA GLY A 88 -10.39 2.97 -8.15
C GLY A 88 -10.47 2.11 -6.90
N CYS A 89 -11.66 2.04 -6.34
CA CYS A 89 -11.97 1.16 -5.23
C CYS A 89 -13.24 0.34 -5.50
N SER A 90 -13.46 -0.70 -4.72
CA SER A 90 -14.71 -1.47 -4.72
C SER A 90 -15.67 -1.00 -3.63
N SER A 91 -15.15 -0.48 -2.54
CA SER A 91 -15.90 0.09 -1.42
C SER A 91 -14.98 0.97 -0.56
N ALA A 92 -15.52 1.59 0.48
CA ALA A 92 -14.74 2.36 1.44
C ALA A 92 -13.59 1.55 2.07
N PHE A 93 -13.76 0.23 2.20
CA PHE A 93 -12.79 -0.68 2.83
C PHE A 93 -12.05 -1.62 1.88
N LEU A 94 -12.31 -1.52 0.57
CA LEU A 94 -11.66 -2.34 -0.45
C LEU A 94 -11.10 -1.42 -1.53
N GLY A 95 -9.89 -0.98 -1.32
CA GLY A 95 -9.18 0.01 -2.12
C GLY A 95 -8.56 -0.55 -3.39
N GLY A 96 -7.86 0.33 -4.06
CA GLY A 96 -7.16 0.01 -5.29
C GLY A 96 -5.93 -0.87 -5.08
N ASP A 97 -5.35 -0.88 -3.89
CA ASP A 97 -4.30 -1.80 -3.44
C ASP A 97 -4.75 -3.26 -3.59
N VAL A 98 -5.90 -3.60 -3.02
CA VAL A 98 -6.52 -4.93 -3.14
C VAL A 98 -6.83 -5.26 -4.61
N ILE A 99 -7.42 -4.31 -5.34
CA ILE A 99 -7.73 -4.50 -6.77
C ILE A 99 -6.46 -4.74 -7.58
N ALA A 100 -5.40 -3.97 -7.34
CA ALA A 100 -4.13 -4.13 -8.03
C ALA A 100 -3.49 -5.50 -7.73
N GLY A 101 -3.55 -5.97 -6.49
CA GLY A 101 -3.08 -7.30 -6.09
C GLY A 101 -3.81 -8.42 -6.83
N VAL A 102 -5.14 -8.38 -6.85
CA VAL A 102 -5.96 -9.34 -7.60
C VAL A 102 -5.66 -9.28 -9.10
N MET A 103 -5.60 -8.08 -9.68
CA MET A 103 -5.27 -7.92 -11.10
C MET A 103 -3.88 -8.43 -11.45
N HIS A 104 -2.91 -8.29 -10.54
CA HIS A 104 -1.57 -8.84 -10.75
C HIS A 104 -1.61 -10.37 -10.87
N ILE A 105 -2.38 -11.04 -10.01
CA ILE A 105 -2.56 -12.49 -10.08
C ILE A 105 -3.23 -12.87 -11.42
N GLU A 106 -4.35 -12.23 -11.74
CA GLU A 106 -5.15 -12.54 -12.94
C GLU A 106 -4.39 -12.32 -14.26
N LYS A 107 -3.46 -11.35 -14.28
CA LYS A 107 -2.67 -11.03 -15.47
C LYS A 107 -1.27 -11.64 -15.47
N SER A 108 -0.95 -12.46 -14.49
CA SER A 108 0.35 -13.13 -14.44
C SER A 108 0.52 -14.05 -15.66
N ARG A 109 1.56 -13.75 -16.46
CA ARG A 109 1.84 -14.51 -17.68
C ARG A 109 2.62 -15.80 -17.43
N ASN A 110 3.14 -15.97 -16.21
CA ASN A 110 4.09 -17.03 -15.90
C ASN A 110 3.46 -18.20 -15.14
N THR A 111 2.20 -18.09 -14.74
CA THR A 111 1.48 -19.12 -13.97
C THR A 111 0.05 -19.24 -14.48
N GLU A 112 -0.43 -20.46 -14.59
CA GLU A 112 -1.85 -20.72 -14.78
C GLU A 112 -2.60 -20.26 -13.52
N VAL A 113 -3.53 -19.31 -13.69
CA VAL A 113 -4.31 -18.79 -12.57
C VAL A 113 -5.39 -19.82 -12.22
N PRO A 114 -5.44 -20.31 -10.95
CA PRO A 114 -6.48 -21.24 -10.54
C PRO A 114 -7.87 -20.64 -10.70
N GLU A 115 -8.86 -21.47 -11.04
CA GLU A 115 -10.27 -21.08 -11.09
C GLU A 115 -10.77 -20.58 -9.72
N ARG A 116 -10.17 -21.12 -8.66
CA ARG A 116 -10.47 -20.78 -7.26
C ARG A 116 -9.21 -20.44 -6.52
N TYR A 117 -9.18 -19.26 -5.92
CA TYR A 117 -8.10 -18.86 -5.03
C TYR A 117 -8.60 -17.85 -3.99
N MET A 118 -7.82 -17.68 -2.94
CA MET A 118 -8.01 -16.63 -1.97
C MET A 118 -6.79 -15.70 -2.00
N PHE A 119 -7.04 -14.41 -2.17
CA PHE A 119 -6.07 -13.34 -1.99
C PHE A 119 -6.23 -12.76 -0.60
N LEU A 120 -5.14 -12.58 0.11
CA LEU A 120 -5.10 -11.97 1.44
C LEU A 120 -4.11 -10.81 1.41
N ASP A 121 -4.58 -9.63 1.76
CA ASP A 121 -3.75 -8.46 2.06
C ASP A 121 -3.75 -8.27 3.58
N LEU A 122 -2.60 -8.45 4.20
CA LEU A 122 -2.46 -8.45 5.65
C LEU A 122 -1.73 -7.19 6.10
N GLY A 123 -2.50 -6.17 6.40
CA GLY A 123 -2.04 -4.90 6.94
C GLY A 123 -2.66 -4.59 8.31
N THR A 124 -2.87 -3.33 8.61
CA THR A 124 -3.65 -2.86 9.76
C THR A 124 -5.09 -3.37 9.69
N ASN A 125 -5.63 -3.44 8.48
CA ASN A 125 -6.80 -4.22 8.14
C ASN A 125 -6.37 -5.52 7.45
N GLY A 126 -7.26 -6.49 7.41
CA GLY A 126 -7.08 -7.71 6.63
C GLY A 126 -8.13 -7.75 5.55
N GLU A 127 -7.72 -7.51 4.32
CA GLU A 127 -8.58 -7.63 3.16
C GLU A 127 -8.48 -9.04 2.59
N MET A 128 -9.64 -9.60 2.28
CA MET A 128 -9.75 -10.96 1.75
C MET A 128 -10.58 -10.94 0.49
N VAL A 129 -10.09 -11.56 -0.56
CA VAL A 129 -10.83 -11.75 -1.81
C VAL A 129 -10.81 -13.22 -2.16
N LEU A 130 -11.99 -13.82 -2.22
CA LEU A 130 -12.19 -15.17 -2.72
C LEU A 130 -12.67 -15.10 -4.17
N LYS A 131 -11.93 -15.71 -5.07
CA LYS A 131 -12.38 -16.00 -6.43
C LYS A 131 -12.95 -17.41 -6.50
N ASP A 132 -14.09 -17.55 -7.17
CA ASP A 132 -14.74 -18.83 -7.50
C ASP A 132 -15.31 -18.75 -8.91
N GLY A 133 -14.58 -19.24 -9.89
CA GLY A 133 -14.85 -19.04 -11.31
C GLY A 133 -14.84 -17.55 -11.69
N GLU A 134 -15.95 -17.05 -12.20
CA GLU A 134 -16.13 -15.63 -12.57
C GLU A 134 -16.59 -14.74 -11.40
N ARG A 135 -16.75 -15.31 -10.21
CA ARG A 135 -17.28 -14.58 -9.05
C ARG A 135 -16.16 -14.18 -8.11
N TYR A 136 -16.25 -12.96 -7.61
CA TYR A 136 -15.40 -12.44 -6.54
C TYR A 136 -16.24 -12.09 -5.32
N LEU A 137 -15.84 -12.59 -4.17
CA LEU A 137 -16.38 -12.22 -2.87
C LEU A 137 -15.27 -11.57 -2.09
N ALA A 138 -15.50 -10.36 -1.62
CA ALA A 138 -14.46 -9.62 -0.92
C ALA A 138 -15.00 -9.08 0.41
N THR A 139 -14.12 -8.99 1.40
CA THR A 139 -14.41 -8.41 2.71
C THR A 139 -13.14 -7.80 3.29
N SER A 140 -13.32 -6.83 4.17
CA SER A 140 -12.26 -6.27 4.99
C SER A 140 -12.60 -6.47 6.46
N THR A 141 -11.59 -6.73 7.27
CA THR A 141 -11.72 -6.85 8.72
C THR A 141 -10.64 -6.03 9.41
N ALA A 142 -10.97 -5.46 10.55
CA ALA A 142 -9.96 -4.82 11.39
C ALA A 142 -9.05 -5.90 11.97
N CYS A 143 -7.84 -6.01 11.45
CA CYS A 143 -6.79 -6.84 12.04
C CYS A 143 -6.09 -6.10 13.18
N GLY A 144 -6.20 -4.76 13.16
CA GLY A 144 -5.59 -3.86 14.10
C GLY A 144 -4.06 -3.87 14.05
N PRO A 145 -3.41 -2.90 14.65
CA PRO A 145 -2.00 -2.97 14.93
C PRO A 145 -1.75 -3.96 16.07
N ALA A 146 -2.25 -5.20 15.93
CA ALA A 146 -2.29 -6.20 16.99
C ALA A 146 -0.92 -6.40 17.65
N PHE A 147 0.13 -6.03 16.93
CA PHE A 147 1.50 -6.13 17.39
C PHE A 147 2.23 -4.77 17.45
N GLU A 148 1.62 -3.70 16.95
CA GLU A 148 2.21 -2.36 16.98
C GLU A 148 1.91 -1.69 18.32
N GLY A 149 2.95 -1.37 19.08
CA GLY A 149 2.83 -0.65 20.34
C GLY A 149 2.38 -1.46 21.56
N CYS A 150 2.12 -2.77 21.42
CA CYS A 150 1.67 -3.62 22.52
C CYS A 150 2.79 -4.10 23.44
N ALA A 151 4.04 -4.07 23.01
CA ALA A 151 5.16 -4.53 23.81
C ALA A 151 5.87 -3.36 24.50
N ARG A 152 5.47 -3.12 25.76
CA ARG A 152 6.10 -2.21 26.73
C ARG A 152 6.26 -0.75 26.25
N LYS A 153 6.24 0.19 27.17
CA LYS A 153 6.33 1.65 27.05
C LYS A 153 7.47 2.25 26.20
N GLN A 154 8.14 1.47 25.41
CA GLN A 154 9.23 1.86 24.54
C GLN A 154 9.07 1.21 23.17
N HIS A 155 8.36 1.87 22.27
CA HIS A 155 8.49 1.80 20.79
C HIS A 155 8.80 0.41 20.16
N ALA A 156 8.16 -0.66 20.62
CA ALA A 156 8.22 -1.95 19.95
C ALA A 156 7.18 -1.96 18.82
N TYR A 157 7.64 -1.83 17.60
CA TYR A 157 6.83 -1.99 16.40
C TYR A 157 6.67 -3.48 16.05
N GLY A 158 5.68 -3.83 15.26
CA GLY A 158 5.21 -5.18 15.00
C GLY A 158 6.26 -6.28 14.86
N ASN A 159 7.37 -6.00 14.17
CA ASN A 159 8.46 -6.97 14.01
C ASN A 159 9.13 -7.35 15.35
N SER A 160 9.29 -6.40 16.27
CA SER A 160 9.91 -6.65 17.57
C SER A 160 9.07 -7.57 18.45
N LEU A 161 7.75 -7.49 18.34
CA LEU A 161 6.86 -8.39 19.08
C LEU A 161 6.87 -9.79 18.48
N LEU A 162 6.88 -9.92 17.15
CA LEU A 162 7.03 -11.22 16.48
C LEU A 162 8.37 -11.87 16.84
N GLU A 163 9.45 -11.10 16.89
CA GLU A 163 10.76 -11.56 17.36
C GLU A 163 10.72 -12.00 18.83
N ALA A 164 10.05 -11.24 19.70
CA ALA A 164 9.90 -11.58 21.10
C ALA A 164 9.09 -12.87 21.30
N ILE A 165 8.01 -13.04 20.54
CA ILE A 165 7.20 -14.27 20.54
C ILE A 165 8.04 -15.45 20.02
N ALA A 166 8.76 -15.27 18.90
CA ALA A 166 9.61 -16.30 18.34
C ALA A 166 10.73 -16.72 19.30
N LEU A 167 11.33 -15.75 20.00
CA LEU A 167 12.32 -16.01 21.04
C LEU A 167 11.69 -16.75 22.24
N GLY A 168 10.51 -16.28 22.71
CA GLY A 168 9.77 -16.96 23.79
C GLY A 168 9.43 -18.40 23.45
N ARG A 169 9.08 -18.68 22.20
CA ARG A 169 8.87 -20.04 21.68
C ARG A 169 10.16 -20.87 21.72
N ARG A 170 11.29 -20.31 21.25
CA ARG A 170 12.58 -21.00 21.26
C ARG A 170 13.09 -21.30 22.67
N LEU A 171 12.77 -20.42 23.62
CA LEU A 171 13.14 -20.57 25.04
C LEU A 171 12.10 -21.39 25.84
N GLU A 172 11.10 -21.96 25.16
CA GLU A 172 10.00 -22.70 25.77
C GLU A 172 9.17 -21.95 26.81
N LYS A 173 9.29 -20.60 26.83
CA LYS A 173 8.50 -19.69 27.67
C LYS A 173 7.10 -19.42 27.13
N ILE A 174 6.84 -19.79 25.89
CA ILE A 174 5.54 -19.69 25.21
C ILE A 174 5.23 -21.06 24.59
N HIS A 175 4.10 -21.63 24.96
CA HIS A 175 3.61 -22.89 24.41
C HIS A 175 3.14 -22.77 22.96
N ALA A 176 2.94 -23.89 22.26
CA ALA A 176 2.48 -23.91 20.87
C ALA A 176 1.11 -23.27 20.68
N ASN A 177 0.27 -23.29 21.70
CA ASN A 177 -1.05 -22.68 21.74
C ASN A 177 -1.02 -21.18 22.12
N GLY A 178 0.17 -20.58 22.30
CA GLY A 178 0.35 -19.17 22.65
C GLY A 178 0.27 -18.86 24.15
N THR A 179 0.03 -19.82 25.03
CA THR A 179 0.04 -19.59 26.49
C THR A 179 1.47 -19.48 27.02
N LEU A 180 1.65 -18.70 28.09
CA LEU A 180 2.93 -18.62 28.79
C LEU A 180 3.18 -19.93 29.57
N ALA A 181 4.43 -20.37 29.58
CA ALA A 181 4.85 -21.45 30.46
C ALA A 181 4.85 -20.97 31.92
N GLU A 182 4.42 -21.85 32.83
CA GLU A 182 4.53 -21.58 34.26
C GLU A 182 6.02 -21.63 34.66
N GLU A 183 6.43 -20.70 35.57
CA GLU A 183 7.80 -20.63 36.07
C GLU A 183 8.15 -21.82 36.96
#